data_5bb2812279c548f06d3c4cc28e7e74f5
#
_entry.id   5bb2812279c548f06d3c4cc28e7e74f5
#
_cell.length_a   1.000
_cell.length_b   1.000
_cell.length_c   1.000
_cell.angle_alpha   90.00
_cell.angle_beta   90.00
_cell.angle_gamma   90.00
#
_symmetry.space_group_name_H-M   'P 1'
#
loop_
_entity.id
_entity.type
_entity.pdbx_description
1 polymer ?
#
loop_
_entity_poly.entity_id
_entity_poly.type
_entity_poly.pdbx_seq_one_letter_code
_entity_poly.pdbx_strand_id
1 'polypeptide(L)'
;MFTFGWPLYLLINISGQKYPGWASHYNPWCAIYEKHQVWDVIVSDIGVFATLAGIGFASHMLGPITVLKYYFIPYLFVNFWLVLITYLQHTDPILPHYREGVWNFQRGAALTVDRDFGFLINHLHHHISDTHVAHHFFSTMPHYHAQEATRHIKKALGKHYHFDDTPIPLALWRSWKTCRFVEDEGDVVFWKN
;
A
#
# COMPACT_ATOMS: atom_id res chain seq x y z
N MET A 1 -12.94 4.95 1.24
CA MET A 1 -11.65 4.26 1.22
C MET A 1 -10.55 5.13 0.56
N PHE A 2 -10.67 5.48 -0.72
CA PHE A 2 -9.60 6.12 -1.51
C PHE A 2 -9.20 7.55 -1.10
N THR A 3 -9.99 8.26 -0.33
CA THR A 3 -9.67 9.63 0.13
C THR A 3 -9.17 9.68 1.57
N PHE A 4 -9.85 8.97 2.47
CA PHE A 4 -9.56 9.00 3.91
C PHE A 4 -9.04 7.66 4.46
N GLY A 5 -8.93 6.63 3.61
CA GLY A 5 -8.44 5.31 4.07
C GLY A 5 -7.04 5.37 4.65
N TRP A 6 -6.14 6.07 3.97
CA TRP A 6 -4.76 6.23 4.44
C TRP A 6 -4.65 7.02 5.76
N PRO A 7 -5.22 8.22 5.91
CA PRO A 7 -5.23 8.90 7.21
C PRO A 7 -5.84 8.08 8.35
N LEU A 8 -6.94 7.37 8.11
CA LEU A 8 -7.57 6.52 9.11
C LEU A 8 -6.72 5.29 9.46
N TYR A 9 -6.01 4.72 8.47
CA TYR A 9 -5.06 3.65 8.72
C TYR A 9 -3.92 4.12 9.64
N LEU A 10 -3.35 5.29 9.39
CA LEU A 10 -2.30 5.84 10.23
C LEU A 10 -2.80 6.19 11.66
N LEU A 11 -3.99 6.78 11.77
CA LEU A 11 -4.53 7.23 13.06
C LEU A 11 -5.02 6.09 13.95
N ILE A 12 -5.73 5.11 13.39
CA ILE A 12 -6.45 4.09 14.15
C ILE A 12 -6.26 2.66 13.63
N ASN A 13 -5.34 2.46 12.69
CA ASN A 13 -5.02 1.15 12.12
C ASN A 13 -6.24 0.38 11.57
N ILE A 14 -7.21 1.11 10.96
CA ILE A 14 -8.57 0.62 10.63
C ILE A 14 -8.61 -0.63 9.74
N SER A 15 -7.61 -0.82 8.89
CA SER A 15 -7.50 -1.97 7.97
C SER A 15 -6.22 -2.79 8.16
N GLY A 16 -5.47 -2.48 9.22
CA GLY A 16 -4.22 -3.17 9.53
C GLY A 16 -4.42 -4.44 10.33
N GLN A 17 -3.32 -5.09 10.64
CA GLN A 17 -3.29 -6.25 11.54
C GLN A 17 -3.93 -5.90 12.87
N LYS A 18 -4.71 -6.83 13.43
CA LYS A 18 -5.32 -6.66 14.76
C LYS A 18 -4.26 -6.85 15.85
N TYR A 19 -4.18 -5.88 16.75
CA TYR A 19 -3.32 -5.91 17.93
C TYR A 19 -4.14 -5.88 19.22
N PRO A 20 -3.61 -6.40 20.32
CA PRO A 20 -4.21 -6.19 21.65
C PRO A 20 -4.20 -4.70 22.00
N GLY A 21 -5.38 -4.11 22.20
CA GLY A 21 -5.52 -2.69 22.53
C GLY A 21 -5.51 -1.74 21.33
N TRP A 22 -5.44 -0.44 21.62
CA TRP A 22 -5.46 0.60 20.60
C TRP A 22 -4.11 0.71 19.88
N ALA A 23 -4.12 0.63 18.57
CA ALA A 23 -2.94 0.74 17.73
C ALA A 23 -3.03 1.98 16.83
N SER A 24 -1.96 2.77 16.78
CA SER A 24 -1.82 3.96 15.95
C SER A 24 -0.38 4.09 15.49
N HIS A 25 -0.19 4.49 14.24
CA HIS A 25 1.15 4.73 13.69
C HIS A 25 1.85 5.96 14.29
N TYR A 26 1.11 6.79 15.02
CA TYR A 26 1.64 7.93 15.79
C TYR A 26 1.90 7.62 17.26
N ASN A 27 1.75 6.35 17.68
CA ASN A 27 2.08 5.95 19.04
C ASN A 27 3.31 5.04 19.03
N PRO A 28 4.51 5.57 19.35
CA PRO A 28 5.75 4.80 19.30
C PRO A 28 5.82 3.62 20.27
N TRP A 29 4.92 3.56 21.26
CA TRP A 29 4.88 2.48 22.25
C TRP A 29 3.76 1.45 21.98
N CYS A 30 3.02 1.56 20.90
CA CYS A 30 1.98 0.58 20.59
C CYS A 30 2.58 -0.69 19.97
N ALA A 31 1.77 -1.75 19.91
CA ALA A 31 2.19 -3.07 19.44
C ALA A 31 2.57 -3.16 17.95
N ILE A 32 2.42 -2.08 17.19
CA ILE A 32 2.87 -1.99 15.78
C ILE A 32 4.41 -2.00 15.72
N TYR A 33 5.08 -1.40 16.71
CA TYR A 33 6.52 -1.15 16.69
C TYR A 33 7.29 -1.98 17.69
N GLU A 34 8.52 -2.29 17.33
CA GLU A 34 9.49 -2.88 18.24
C GLU A 34 10.19 -1.80 19.08
N LYS A 35 10.71 -2.19 20.25
CA LYS A 35 11.34 -1.23 21.18
C LYS A 35 12.48 -0.41 20.58
N HIS A 36 13.22 -0.97 19.63
CA HIS A 36 14.33 -0.27 18.99
C HIS A 36 13.87 0.82 18.00
N GLN A 37 12.61 0.76 17.52
CA GLN A 37 12.03 1.71 16.56
C GLN A 37 11.42 2.96 17.21
N VAL A 38 11.31 3.00 18.54
CA VAL A 38 10.63 4.09 19.27
C VAL A 38 11.17 5.48 18.89
N TRP A 39 12.49 5.63 18.81
CA TRP A 39 13.10 6.91 18.47
C TRP A 39 12.86 7.31 17.01
N ASP A 40 12.84 6.36 16.09
CA ASP A 40 12.55 6.61 14.67
C ASP A 40 11.11 7.12 14.50
N VAL A 41 10.16 6.54 15.24
CA VAL A 41 8.76 6.98 15.23
C VAL A 41 8.63 8.38 15.84
N ILE A 42 9.29 8.67 16.98
CA ILE A 42 9.27 10.00 17.59
C ILE A 42 9.81 11.07 16.62
N VAL A 43 10.93 10.80 15.95
CA VAL A 43 11.51 11.73 14.96
C VAL A 43 10.55 11.94 13.79
N SER A 44 9.91 10.87 13.32
CA SER A 44 8.89 10.95 12.27
C SER A 44 7.70 11.80 12.70
N ASP A 45 7.19 11.60 13.92
CA ASP A 45 6.06 12.36 14.47
C ASP A 45 6.38 13.84 14.62
N ILE A 46 7.58 14.19 15.09
CA ILE A 46 8.04 15.60 15.13
C ILE A 46 7.97 16.21 13.72
N GLY A 47 8.45 15.52 12.70
CA GLY A 47 8.39 15.96 11.30
C GLY A 47 6.94 16.17 10.83
N VAL A 48 6.06 15.21 11.11
CA VAL A 48 4.62 15.30 10.75
C VAL A 48 3.96 16.48 11.45
N PHE A 49 4.12 16.62 12.78
CA PHE A 49 3.49 17.72 13.53
C PHE A 49 4.06 19.10 13.14
N ALA A 50 5.37 19.19 12.86
CA ALA A 50 5.96 20.42 12.33
C ALA A 50 5.37 20.80 10.97
N THR A 51 5.16 19.81 10.09
CA THR A 51 4.52 20.02 8.78
C THR A 51 3.06 20.48 8.96
N LEU A 52 2.29 19.83 9.83
CA LEU A 52 0.91 20.24 10.12
C LEU A 52 0.84 21.67 10.70
N ALA A 53 1.76 22.03 11.60
CA ALA A 53 1.88 23.38 12.13
C ALA A 53 2.21 24.39 11.01
N GLY A 54 3.13 24.04 10.11
CA GLY A 54 3.46 24.85 8.93
C GLY A 54 2.28 25.06 7.99
N ILE A 55 1.47 24.02 7.76
CA ILE A 55 0.23 24.11 6.96
C ILE A 55 -0.79 25.02 7.66
N GLY A 56 -0.94 24.90 8.99
CA GLY A 56 -1.80 25.77 9.79
C GLY A 56 -1.36 27.22 9.70
N PHE A 57 -0.06 27.49 9.81
CA PHE A 57 0.51 28.82 9.64
C PHE A 57 0.27 29.36 8.22
N ALA A 58 0.53 28.56 7.19
CA ALA A 58 0.25 28.94 5.81
C ALA A 58 -1.24 29.24 5.58
N SER A 59 -2.13 28.47 6.21
CA SER A 59 -3.58 28.73 6.17
C SER A 59 -3.96 30.06 6.81
N HIS A 60 -3.29 30.45 7.90
CA HIS A 60 -3.48 31.75 8.52
C HIS A 60 -2.98 32.89 7.61
N MET A 61 -1.82 32.75 6.99
CA MET A 61 -1.18 33.78 6.17
C MET A 61 -1.81 33.91 4.77
N LEU A 62 -2.13 32.83 4.12
CA LEU A 62 -2.57 32.80 2.71
C LEU A 62 -4.08 32.58 2.55
N GLY A 63 -4.76 32.33 3.66
CA GLY A 63 -6.17 31.98 3.71
C GLY A 63 -6.45 30.48 3.51
N PRO A 64 -7.49 29.94 4.18
CA PRO A 64 -7.78 28.50 4.20
C PRO A 64 -8.17 27.96 2.81
N ILE A 65 -8.82 28.77 1.98
CA ILE A 65 -9.20 28.35 0.61
C ILE A 65 -7.97 28.14 -0.27
N THR A 66 -6.93 28.93 -0.10
CA THR A 66 -5.65 28.75 -0.81
C THR A 66 -5.01 27.42 -0.43
N VAL A 67 -4.91 27.13 0.86
CA VAL A 67 -4.34 25.86 1.35
C VAL A 67 -5.21 24.67 0.94
N LEU A 68 -6.54 24.80 0.96
CA LEU A 68 -7.44 23.77 0.45
C LEU A 68 -7.13 23.42 -1.01
N LYS A 69 -6.99 24.46 -1.89
CA LYS A 69 -6.75 24.26 -3.32
C LYS A 69 -5.37 23.69 -3.63
N TYR A 70 -4.33 24.22 -3.00
CA TYR A 70 -2.95 23.94 -3.42
C TYR A 70 -2.25 22.86 -2.58
N TYR A 71 -2.82 22.47 -1.44
CA TYR A 71 -2.29 21.42 -0.60
C TYR A 71 -3.28 20.27 -0.41
N PHE A 72 -4.49 20.55 0.10
CA PHE A 72 -5.42 19.50 0.51
C PHE A 72 -6.00 18.72 -0.67
N ILE A 73 -6.37 19.40 -1.76
CA ILE A 73 -6.86 18.71 -2.97
C ILE A 73 -5.77 17.81 -3.58
N PRO A 74 -4.53 18.27 -3.84
CA PRO A 74 -3.43 17.39 -4.26
C PRO A 74 -3.18 16.23 -3.29
N TYR A 75 -3.23 16.47 -1.99
CA TYR A 75 -3.09 15.42 -0.98
C TYR A 75 -4.16 14.31 -1.10
N LEU A 76 -5.40 14.67 -1.40
CA LEU A 76 -6.47 13.68 -1.67
C LEU A 76 -6.17 12.83 -2.91
N PHE A 77 -5.57 13.41 -3.96
CA PHE A 77 -5.12 12.65 -5.13
C PHE A 77 -3.98 11.69 -4.78
N VAL A 78 -3.03 12.10 -3.95
CA VAL A 78 -1.97 11.21 -3.45
C VAL A 78 -2.58 10.04 -2.69
N ASN A 79 -3.51 10.29 -1.76
CA ASN A 79 -4.20 9.24 -1.03
C ASN A 79 -4.98 8.30 -1.96
N PHE A 80 -5.65 8.86 -2.96
CA PHE A 80 -6.38 8.08 -3.95
C PHE A 80 -5.45 7.08 -4.69
N TRP A 81 -4.34 7.56 -5.23
CA TRP A 81 -3.40 6.72 -5.96
C TRP A 81 -2.71 5.71 -5.05
N LEU A 82 -2.26 6.12 -3.88
CA LEU A 82 -1.64 5.22 -2.90
C LEU A 82 -2.55 4.05 -2.56
N VAL A 83 -3.80 4.34 -2.19
CA VAL A 83 -4.76 3.29 -1.80
C VAL A 83 -5.21 2.46 -2.99
N LEU A 84 -5.40 3.06 -4.18
CA LEU A 84 -5.80 2.35 -5.39
C LEU A 84 -4.72 1.33 -5.82
N ILE A 85 -3.47 1.78 -5.90
CA ILE A 85 -2.34 0.92 -6.26
C ILE A 85 -2.21 -0.20 -5.23
N THR A 86 -2.08 0.13 -3.95
CA THR A 86 -1.94 -0.87 -2.89
C THR A 86 -3.09 -1.87 -2.88
N TYR A 87 -4.33 -1.40 -2.99
CA TYR A 87 -5.50 -2.28 -3.03
C TYR A 87 -5.44 -3.24 -4.23
N LEU A 88 -5.23 -2.74 -5.44
CA LEU A 88 -5.24 -3.56 -6.65
C LEU A 88 -4.06 -4.53 -6.74
N GLN A 89 -2.89 -4.17 -6.18
CA GLN A 89 -1.73 -5.05 -6.20
C GLN A 89 -1.86 -6.22 -5.23
N HIS A 90 -2.63 -6.05 -4.12
CA HIS A 90 -2.74 -7.05 -3.05
C HIS A 90 -4.11 -7.71 -2.96
N THR A 91 -5.09 -7.27 -3.74
CA THR A 91 -6.47 -7.76 -3.68
C THR A 91 -6.90 -8.29 -5.03
N ASP A 92 -6.62 -9.56 -5.28
CA ASP A 92 -7.03 -10.27 -6.49
C ASP A 92 -7.51 -11.68 -6.12
N PRO A 93 -8.58 -12.20 -6.77
CA PRO A 93 -9.10 -13.54 -6.50
C PRO A 93 -8.09 -14.67 -6.70
N ILE A 94 -7.07 -14.46 -7.54
CA ILE A 94 -6.04 -15.47 -7.82
C ILE A 94 -4.96 -15.57 -6.75
N LEU A 95 -4.85 -14.54 -5.88
CA LEU A 95 -3.81 -14.51 -4.85
C LEU A 95 -4.23 -15.36 -3.64
N PRO A 96 -3.43 -16.35 -3.23
CA PRO A 96 -3.66 -17.10 -2.01
C PRO A 96 -3.33 -16.23 -0.78
N HIS A 97 -3.91 -16.61 0.37
CA HIS A 97 -3.51 -16.13 1.68
C HIS A 97 -2.91 -17.28 2.47
N TYR A 98 -1.71 -17.11 2.97
CA TYR A 98 -0.99 -18.11 3.76
C TYR A 98 -1.16 -17.84 5.25
N ARG A 99 -1.54 -18.86 6.02
CA ARG A 99 -1.56 -18.81 7.48
C ARG A 99 -0.14 -18.91 8.04
N GLU A 100 0.00 -18.59 9.33
CA GLU A 100 1.29 -18.52 10.01
C GLU A 100 2.17 -19.77 9.81
N GLY A 101 1.60 -20.98 9.90
CA GLY A 101 2.33 -22.25 9.79
C GLY A 101 2.94 -22.54 8.41
N VAL A 102 2.42 -21.91 7.35
CA VAL A 102 2.86 -22.15 5.96
C VAL A 102 3.40 -20.88 5.29
N TRP A 103 3.30 -19.75 5.94
CA TRP A 103 3.84 -18.49 5.44
C TRP A 103 5.37 -18.51 5.49
N ASN A 104 6.01 -17.92 4.49
CA ASN A 104 7.41 -17.56 4.48
C ASN A 104 7.62 -16.30 3.62
N PHE A 105 8.82 -15.72 3.68
CA PHE A 105 9.12 -14.47 2.96
C PHE A 105 8.85 -14.58 1.45
N GLN A 106 9.31 -15.67 0.79
CA GLN A 106 9.14 -15.82 -0.65
C GLN A 106 7.66 -15.91 -1.03
N ARG A 107 6.86 -16.64 -0.27
CA ARG A 107 5.41 -16.71 -0.47
C ARG A 107 4.77 -15.34 -0.25
N GLY A 108 5.10 -14.66 0.83
CA GLY A 108 4.60 -13.31 1.13
C GLY A 108 4.96 -12.31 0.03
N ALA A 109 6.21 -12.30 -0.43
CA ALA A 109 6.67 -11.40 -1.49
C ALA A 109 5.99 -11.68 -2.86
N ALA A 110 5.62 -12.94 -3.12
CA ALA A 110 4.92 -13.33 -4.35
C ALA A 110 3.40 -13.10 -4.29
N LEU A 111 2.83 -12.67 -3.14
CA LEU A 111 1.39 -12.37 -2.98
C LEU A 111 1.03 -10.98 -3.49
N THR A 112 1.45 -10.69 -4.69
CA THR A 112 1.11 -9.43 -5.35
C THR A 112 1.03 -9.62 -6.86
N VAL A 113 0.38 -8.68 -7.52
CA VAL A 113 0.15 -8.71 -8.97
C VAL A 113 0.82 -7.50 -9.59
N ASP A 114 1.63 -7.70 -10.63
CA ASP A 114 2.02 -6.60 -11.50
C ASP A 114 0.84 -6.22 -12.39
N ARG A 115 0.51 -4.92 -12.46
CA ARG A 115 -0.60 -4.41 -13.28
C ARG A 115 -0.14 -3.29 -14.18
N ASP A 116 -0.65 -3.32 -15.41
CA ASP A 116 -0.44 -2.22 -16.35
C ASP A 116 -1.50 -1.12 -16.14
N PHE A 117 -1.05 0.04 -15.66
CA PHE A 117 -1.87 1.25 -15.52
C PHE A 117 -1.82 2.16 -16.76
N GLY A 118 -1.19 1.67 -17.84
CA GLY A 118 -0.94 2.42 -19.05
C GLY A 118 0.33 3.28 -18.98
N PHE A 119 0.89 3.58 -20.16
CA PHE A 119 2.19 4.24 -20.29
C PHE A 119 2.36 5.48 -19.41
N LEU A 120 1.39 6.40 -19.42
CA LEU A 120 1.50 7.66 -18.67
C LEU A 120 1.54 7.42 -17.15
N ILE A 121 0.64 6.60 -16.65
CA ILE A 121 0.54 6.36 -15.19
C ILE A 121 1.72 5.53 -14.69
N ASN A 122 2.12 4.48 -15.42
CA ASN A 122 3.30 3.72 -15.08
C ASN A 122 4.55 4.59 -15.02
N HIS A 123 4.73 5.50 -16.00
CA HIS A 123 5.86 6.42 -16.03
C HIS A 123 5.84 7.41 -14.86
N LEU A 124 4.69 8.07 -14.59
CA LEU A 124 4.53 9.03 -13.50
C LEU A 124 4.71 8.40 -12.12
N HIS A 125 4.36 7.15 -11.97
CA HIS A 125 4.53 6.39 -10.73
C HIS A 125 5.82 5.56 -10.69
N HIS A 126 6.79 5.88 -11.54
CA HIS A 126 8.10 5.20 -11.57
C HIS A 126 8.01 3.68 -11.71
N HIS A 127 7.02 3.20 -12.44
CA HIS A 127 6.76 1.78 -12.70
C HIS A 127 6.43 0.95 -11.45
N ILE A 128 5.99 1.54 -10.34
CA ILE A 128 5.61 0.77 -9.14
C ILE A 128 4.48 -0.20 -9.40
N SER A 129 3.60 0.08 -10.38
CA SER A 129 2.44 -0.74 -10.68
C SER A 129 2.78 -2.00 -11.47
N ASP A 130 3.63 -1.87 -12.49
CA ASP A 130 4.01 -2.94 -13.42
C ASP A 130 5.30 -3.66 -13.03
N THR A 131 5.89 -3.32 -11.88
CA THR A 131 7.07 -3.94 -11.26
C THR A 131 6.91 -4.19 -9.77
N HIS A 132 5.68 -4.32 -9.29
CA HIS A 132 5.36 -4.40 -7.86
C HIS A 132 5.87 -5.69 -7.20
N VAL A 133 5.84 -6.80 -7.94
CA VAL A 133 6.44 -8.07 -7.49
C VAL A 133 7.93 -7.88 -7.22
N ALA A 134 8.65 -7.18 -8.11
CA ALA A 134 10.07 -6.89 -7.89
C ALA A 134 10.30 -6.01 -6.66
N HIS A 135 9.43 -5.03 -6.42
CA HIS A 135 9.46 -4.19 -5.23
C HIS A 135 9.31 -5.02 -3.94
N HIS A 136 8.45 -6.04 -3.92
CA HIS A 136 8.27 -6.90 -2.75
C HIS A 136 9.46 -7.82 -2.48
N PHE A 137 10.16 -8.30 -3.51
CA PHE A 137 11.37 -9.10 -3.33
C PHE A 137 12.59 -8.26 -2.96
N PHE A 138 12.67 -7.03 -3.47
CA PHE A 138 13.83 -6.14 -3.34
C PHE A 138 13.40 -4.72 -2.99
N SER A 139 12.79 -4.54 -1.81
CA SER A 139 12.18 -3.27 -1.38
C SER A 139 13.13 -2.07 -1.30
N THR A 140 14.43 -2.31 -1.17
CA THR A 140 15.48 -1.28 -1.13
C THR A 140 16.07 -0.96 -2.51
N MET A 141 15.63 -1.68 -3.57
CA MET A 141 16.15 -1.49 -4.92
C MET A 141 15.62 -0.17 -5.51
N PRO A 142 16.48 0.67 -6.11
CA PRO A 142 16.05 1.86 -6.81
C PRO A 142 15.08 1.55 -7.96
N HIS A 143 14.05 2.39 -8.13
CA HIS A 143 12.97 2.17 -9.11
C HIS A 143 13.46 2.00 -10.56
N TYR A 144 14.56 2.66 -10.94
CA TYR A 144 15.12 2.58 -12.29
C TYR A 144 15.71 1.20 -12.65
N HIS A 145 15.91 0.31 -11.67
CA HIS A 145 16.28 -1.10 -11.88
C HIS A 145 15.08 -2.05 -11.84
N ALA A 146 13.90 -1.56 -11.43
CA ALA A 146 12.74 -2.42 -11.18
C ALA A 146 12.26 -3.17 -12.43
N GLN A 147 12.26 -2.54 -13.60
CA GLN A 147 11.88 -3.19 -14.86
C GLN A 147 12.87 -4.29 -15.29
N GLU A 148 14.17 -4.09 -15.06
CA GLU A 148 15.18 -5.11 -15.32
C GLU A 148 15.01 -6.29 -14.37
N ALA A 149 14.90 -6.03 -13.06
CA ALA A 149 14.66 -7.05 -12.05
C ALA A 149 13.39 -7.86 -12.34
N THR A 150 12.30 -7.20 -12.74
CA THR A 150 11.02 -7.85 -13.10
C THR A 150 11.22 -8.88 -14.24
N ARG A 151 12.04 -8.57 -15.25
CA ARG A 151 12.34 -9.54 -16.33
C ARG A 151 12.99 -10.83 -15.81
N HIS A 152 13.86 -10.72 -14.81
CA HIS A 152 14.52 -11.88 -14.19
C HIS A 152 13.56 -12.61 -13.22
N ILE A 153 12.78 -11.88 -12.44
CA ILE A 153 11.80 -12.43 -11.51
C ILE A 153 10.73 -13.24 -12.25
N LYS A 154 10.21 -12.74 -13.37
CA LYS A 154 9.27 -13.48 -14.23
C LYS A 154 9.79 -14.85 -14.60
N LYS A 155 11.05 -14.95 -14.96
CA LYS A 155 11.69 -16.22 -15.31
C LYS A 155 11.86 -17.13 -14.10
N ALA A 156 12.24 -16.58 -12.95
CA ALA A 156 12.50 -17.34 -11.73
C ALA A 156 11.20 -17.87 -11.11
N LEU A 157 10.14 -17.06 -11.05
CA LEU A 157 8.85 -17.45 -10.47
C LEU A 157 8.00 -18.31 -11.43
N GLY A 158 8.17 -18.15 -12.75
CA GLY A 158 7.41 -18.91 -13.75
C GLY A 158 5.90 -18.78 -13.52
N LYS A 159 5.23 -19.90 -13.26
CA LYS A 159 3.77 -19.96 -13.03
C LYS A 159 3.29 -19.25 -11.75
N HIS A 160 4.19 -18.91 -10.85
CA HIS A 160 3.87 -18.19 -9.61
C HIS A 160 3.99 -16.68 -9.74
N TYR A 161 4.39 -16.19 -10.92
CA TYR A 161 4.37 -14.77 -11.23
C TYR A 161 2.99 -14.38 -11.75
N HIS A 162 2.40 -13.36 -11.16
CA HIS A 162 1.07 -12.86 -11.54
C HIS A 162 1.19 -11.49 -12.22
N PHE A 163 0.57 -11.41 -13.39
CA PHE A 163 0.42 -10.16 -14.15
C PHE A 163 -1.02 -10.04 -14.63
N ASP A 164 -1.59 -8.85 -14.53
CA ASP A 164 -2.95 -8.59 -14.95
C ASP A 164 -3.01 -7.28 -15.77
N ASP A 165 -3.44 -7.39 -17.01
CA ASP A 165 -3.62 -6.31 -17.97
C ASP A 165 -5.08 -5.83 -18.07
N THR A 166 -5.95 -6.31 -17.17
CA THR A 166 -7.35 -5.86 -17.09
C THR A 166 -7.40 -4.34 -16.87
N PRO A 167 -8.18 -3.58 -17.64
CA PRO A 167 -8.36 -2.15 -17.43
C PRO A 167 -8.70 -1.82 -15.97
N ILE A 168 -8.03 -0.82 -15.38
CA ILE A 168 -8.08 -0.51 -13.94
C ILE A 168 -9.51 -0.38 -13.39
N PRO A 169 -10.48 0.30 -14.06
CA PRO A 169 -11.84 0.36 -13.54
C PRO A 169 -12.52 -1.01 -13.44
N LEU A 170 -12.25 -1.89 -14.39
CA LEU A 170 -12.78 -3.27 -14.40
C LEU A 170 -12.08 -4.14 -13.35
N ALA A 171 -10.76 -4.03 -13.21
CA ALA A 171 -10.00 -4.71 -12.18
C ALA A 171 -10.49 -4.30 -10.78
N LEU A 172 -10.71 -3.00 -10.56
CA LEU A 172 -11.24 -2.47 -9.30
C LEU A 172 -12.64 -3.01 -9.01
N TRP A 173 -13.52 -3.00 -10.00
CA TRP A 173 -14.86 -3.56 -9.85
C TRP A 173 -14.83 -5.06 -9.54
N ARG A 174 -14.00 -5.82 -10.27
CA ARG A 174 -13.80 -7.26 -10.04
C ARG A 174 -13.32 -7.53 -8.61
N SER A 175 -12.23 -6.91 -8.19
CA SER A 175 -11.66 -7.11 -6.86
C SER A 175 -12.66 -6.71 -5.76
N TRP A 176 -13.33 -5.55 -5.91
CA TRP A 176 -14.34 -5.10 -4.96
C TRP A 176 -15.53 -6.05 -4.84
N LYS A 177 -15.94 -6.67 -5.94
CA LYS A 177 -17.09 -7.60 -5.96
C LYS A 177 -16.72 -8.98 -5.42
N THR A 178 -15.53 -9.50 -5.76
CA THR A 178 -15.16 -10.90 -5.51
C THR A 178 -14.31 -11.08 -4.26
N CYS A 179 -13.54 -10.08 -3.84
CA CYS A 179 -12.63 -10.19 -2.70
C CYS A 179 -13.28 -9.62 -1.42
N ARG A 180 -14.27 -10.33 -0.86
CA ARG A 180 -15.05 -9.88 0.30
C ARG A 180 -14.51 -10.41 1.61
N PHE A 181 -14.18 -11.69 1.65
CA PHE A 181 -13.66 -12.38 2.82
C PHE A 181 -12.78 -13.56 2.40
N VAL A 182 -12.05 -14.11 3.33
CA VAL A 182 -11.34 -15.37 3.20
C VAL A 182 -11.92 -16.39 4.20
N GLU A 183 -11.80 -17.68 3.93
CA GLU A 183 -12.28 -18.72 4.86
C GLU A 183 -11.49 -18.65 6.17
N ASP A 184 -12.16 -18.98 7.28
CA ASP A 184 -11.55 -19.00 8.61
C ASP A 184 -10.60 -20.20 8.79
N GLU A 185 -10.83 -21.28 8.08
CA GLU A 185 -10.08 -22.53 8.16
C GLU A 185 -9.24 -22.76 6.89
N GLY A 186 -8.13 -23.49 7.04
CA GLY A 186 -7.22 -23.85 5.98
C GLY A 186 -5.89 -23.11 6.04
N ASP A 187 -4.80 -23.78 5.69
CA ASP A 187 -3.45 -23.22 5.67
C ASP A 187 -3.24 -22.25 4.51
N VAL A 188 -3.93 -22.48 3.40
CA VAL A 188 -3.90 -21.64 2.19
C VAL A 188 -5.34 -21.37 1.78
N VAL A 189 -5.77 -20.13 1.84
CA VAL A 189 -7.14 -19.71 1.54
C VAL A 189 -7.16 -18.64 0.45
N PHE A 190 -8.31 -18.51 -0.23
CA PHE A 190 -8.50 -17.53 -1.31
C PHE A 190 -9.66 -16.59 -0.99
N TRP A 191 -9.69 -15.46 -1.68
CA TRP A 191 -10.80 -14.54 -1.63
C TRP A 191 -12.11 -15.17 -2.08
N LYS A 192 -13.19 -14.83 -1.39
CA LYS A 192 -14.58 -15.21 -1.72
C LYS A 192 -15.51 -14.01 -1.61
N ASN A 193 -16.72 -14.13 -2.21
CA ASN A 193 -17.81 -13.16 -2.16
C ASN A 193 -19.04 -13.71 -1.44
#